data_1e97d176131c9781464c5f5637d90c60
#
_entry.id   1e97d176131c9781464c5f5637d90c60
#
_cell.length_a   1.000
_cell.length_b   1.000
_cell.length_c   1.000
_cell.angle_alpha   90.00
_cell.angle_beta   90.00
_cell.angle_gamma   90.00
#
_symmetry.space_group_name_H-M   'P 1'
#
loop_
_entity.id
_entity.type
_entity.pdbx_description
1 polymer ?
#
loop_
_entity_poly.entity_id
_entity_poly.type
_entity_poly.pdbx_seq_one_letter_code
_entity_poly.pdbx_strand_id
1 'polypeptide(L)'
;MDFSNLEQYNYHEIMENHVVYCISRSHRYADQKKLSMDMLEGEKIILLNTDSVLNRQILEKYNAAKIKPTVCLYSSQLYTTLNFVRRGDCGAFLYSSIAVNPRDFVQLPLDPVAHSHFGIIWKKGSFISQKSAQFIKFIQHYQMVQ
;
A
#
# COMPACT_ATOMS: atom_id res chain seq x y z
N MET A 1 3.94 -9.84 -10.39
CA MET A 1 5.03 -10.79 -10.15
C MET A 1 4.41 -12.00 -9.46
N ASP A 2 4.57 -13.18 -10.01
CA ASP A 2 4.04 -14.40 -9.41
C ASP A 2 5.03 -14.89 -8.35
N PHE A 3 4.62 -14.88 -7.08
CA PHE A 3 5.45 -15.31 -5.95
C PHE A 3 5.42 -16.83 -5.71
N SER A 4 4.82 -17.60 -6.61
CA SER A 4 4.70 -19.07 -6.49
C SER A 4 6.06 -19.80 -6.53
N ASN A 5 7.16 -19.11 -6.85
CA ASN A 5 8.50 -19.67 -7.00
C ASN A 5 9.58 -18.97 -6.16
N LEU A 6 9.24 -18.51 -4.96
CA LEU A 6 10.19 -17.83 -4.04
C LEU A 6 11.39 -18.73 -3.67
N GLU A 7 11.26 -20.05 -3.74
CA GLU A 7 12.36 -20.99 -3.49
C GLU A 7 13.58 -20.78 -4.41
N GLN A 8 13.35 -20.22 -5.61
CA GLN A 8 14.41 -19.92 -6.57
C GLN A 8 15.12 -18.59 -6.33
N TYR A 9 14.64 -17.79 -5.38
CA TYR A 9 15.18 -16.46 -5.09
C TYR A 9 15.72 -16.37 -3.67
N ASN A 10 16.76 -15.56 -3.51
CA ASN A 10 17.13 -15.00 -2.23
C ASN A 10 16.28 -13.75 -1.99
N TYR A 11 15.96 -13.46 -0.75
CA TYR A 11 15.18 -12.30 -0.35
C TYR A 11 15.84 -11.61 0.84
N HIS A 12 15.83 -10.29 0.84
CA HIS A 12 16.18 -9.49 2.01
C HIS A 12 15.11 -8.40 2.21
N GLU A 13 14.45 -8.45 3.36
CA GLU A 13 13.46 -7.45 3.72
C GLU A 13 14.14 -6.15 4.15
N ILE A 14 13.67 -5.02 3.63
CA ILE A 14 14.16 -3.68 3.95
C ILE A 14 13.23 -3.02 4.96
N MET A 15 11.92 -3.13 4.75
CA MET A 15 10.93 -2.56 5.66
C MET A 15 9.60 -3.30 5.58
N GLU A 16 8.94 -3.37 6.70
CA GLU A 16 7.52 -3.67 6.79
C GLU A 16 6.70 -2.39 6.66
N ASN A 17 5.55 -2.49 6.00
CA ASN A 17 4.60 -1.42 5.85
C ASN A 17 3.18 -1.95 6.01
N HIS A 18 2.20 -1.09 6.09
CA HIS A 18 0.80 -1.49 6.10
C HIS A 18 -0.04 -0.55 5.25
N VAL A 19 -1.19 -1.05 4.83
CA VAL A 19 -2.13 -0.27 4.03
C VAL A 19 -3.01 0.57 4.94
N VAL A 20 -3.18 1.83 4.58
CA VAL A 20 -4.07 2.78 5.23
C VAL A 20 -5.10 3.32 4.26
N TYR A 21 -6.26 3.67 4.76
CA TYR A 21 -7.27 4.41 4.04
C TYR A 21 -7.07 5.90 4.30
N CYS A 22 -6.68 6.63 3.27
CA CYS A 22 -6.42 8.06 3.30
C CYS A 22 -7.70 8.81 2.91
N ILE A 23 -8.14 9.70 3.78
CA ILE A 23 -9.36 10.50 3.63
C ILE A 23 -9.10 11.97 4.00
N SER A 24 -9.97 12.86 3.58
CA SER A 24 -9.90 14.25 4.01
C SER A 24 -10.31 14.40 5.49
N ARG A 25 -9.87 15.49 6.11
CA ARG A 25 -10.28 15.85 7.50
C ARG A 25 -11.78 16.08 7.65
N SER A 26 -12.48 16.40 6.59
CA SER A 26 -13.96 16.60 6.60
C SER A 26 -14.75 15.33 6.38
N HIS A 27 -14.08 14.20 6.17
CA HIS A 27 -14.75 12.93 5.91
C HIS A 27 -15.44 12.41 7.18
N ARG A 28 -16.60 11.74 7.02
CA ARG A 28 -17.40 11.18 8.14
C ARG A 28 -16.64 10.21 9.06
N TYR A 29 -15.55 9.61 8.57
CA TYR A 29 -14.71 8.69 9.33
C TYR A 29 -13.41 9.34 9.86
N ALA A 30 -13.24 10.66 9.74
CA ALA A 30 -12.00 11.34 10.13
C ALA A 30 -11.62 11.17 11.61
N ASP A 31 -12.60 10.95 12.48
CA ASP A 31 -12.39 10.77 13.92
C ASP A 31 -12.22 9.29 14.33
N GLN A 32 -12.30 8.38 13.38
CA GLN A 32 -12.10 6.96 13.66
C GLN A 32 -10.62 6.66 13.88
N LYS A 33 -10.32 5.63 14.68
CA LYS A 33 -8.94 5.17 14.91
C LYS A 33 -8.49 4.07 13.93
N LYS A 34 -9.45 3.38 13.34
CA LYS A 34 -9.26 2.27 12.41
C LYS A 34 -10.49 2.14 11.52
N LEU A 35 -10.35 1.45 10.42
CA LEU A 35 -11.39 1.24 9.43
C LEU A 35 -11.63 -0.26 9.24
N SER A 36 -12.83 -0.73 9.52
CA SER A 36 -13.27 -2.08 9.15
C SER A 36 -13.82 -2.11 7.72
N MET A 37 -13.81 -3.29 7.10
CA MET A 37 -14.22 -3.41 5.69
C MET A 37 -15.69 -3.09 5.47
N ASP A 38 -16.57 -3.37 6.43
CA ASP A 38 -18.00 -3.03 6.37
C ASP A 38 -18.27 -1.53 6.27
N MET A 39 -17.40 -0.70 6.86
CA MET A 39 -17.50 0.76 6.76
C MET A 39 -17.26 1.28 5.33
N LEU A 40 -16.65 0.45 4.48
CA LEU A 40 -16.36 0.80 3.08
C LEU A 40 -17.53 0.52 2.12
N GLU A 41 -18.62 -0.05 2.60
CA GLU A 41 -19.79 -0.26 1.77
C GLU A 41 -20.37 1.06 1.30
N GLY A 42 -20.48 1.22 -0.03
CA GLY A 42 -20.96 2.47 -0.66
C GLY A 42 -19.95 3.62 -0.67
N GLU A 43 -18.77 3.48 -0.04
CA GLU A 43 -17.73 4.48 -0.11
C GLU A 43 -17.13 4.57 -1.51
N LYS A 44 -16.98 5.80 -2.00
CA LYS A 44 -16.27 6.07 -3.25
C LYS A 44 -14.77 6.01 -3.00
N ILE A 45 -14.08 5.15 -3.73
CA ILE A 45 -12.65 4.94 -3.55
C ILE A 45 -11.86 5.21 -4.83
N ILE A 46 -10.60 5.60 -4.64
CA ILE A 46 -9.59 5.62 -5.68
C ILE A 46 -8.68 4.42 -5.47
N LEU A 47 -8.48 3.65 -6.52
CA LEU A 47 -7.53 2.54 -6.55
C LEU A 47 -6.32 2.87 -7.39
N LEU A 48 -5.19 2.24 -7.08
CA LEU A 48 -4.05 2.20 -7.99
C LEU A 48 -4.41 1.40 -9.26
N ASN A 49 -3.56 1.50 -10.28
CA ASN A 49 -3.75 0.72 -11.50
C ASN A 49 -3.84 -0.78 -11.21
N THR A 50 -4.55 -1.49 -12.07
CA THR A 50 -4.98 -2.89 -11.88
C THR A 50 -3.86 -3.90 -11.67
N ASP A 51 -2.64 -3.59 -12.14
CA ASP A 51 -1.44 -4.42 -12.03
C ASP A 51 -0.65 -4.23 -10.72
N SER A 52 -1.07 -3.30 -9.86
CA SER A 52 -0.38 -3.04 -8.60
C SER A 52 -0.71 -4.09 -7.53
N VAL A 53 0.30 -4.41 -6.70
CA VAL A 53 0.14 -5.30 -5.54
C VAL A 53 -0.90 -4.73 -4.57
N LEU A 54 -0.88 -3.43 -4.33
CA LEU A 54 -1.81 -2.76 -3.44
C LEU A 54 -3.26 -2.91 -3.92
N ASN A 55 -3.52 -2.70 -5.22
CA ASN A 55 -4.85 -2.88 -5.79
C ASN A 55 -5.36 -4.31 -5.56
N ARG A 56 -4.54 -5.32 -5.87
CA ARG A 56 -4.91 -6.72 -5.67
C ARG A 56 -5.25 -7.02 -4.20
N GLN A 57 -4.41 -6.58 -3.26
CA GLN A 57 -4.64 -6.77 -1.82
C GLN A 57 -5.98 -6.15 -1.37
N ILE A 58 -6.30 -4.96 -1.86
CA ILE A 58 -7.54 -4.28 -1.50
C ILE A 58 -8.75 -4.99 -2.10
N LEU A 59 -8.70 -5.39 -3.36
CA LEU A 59 -9.80 -6.12 -4.01
C LEU A 59 -10.03 -7.49 -3.35
N GLU A 60 -8.99 -8.19 -2.92
CA GLU A 60 -9.10 -9.43 -2.14
C GLU A 60 -9.84 -9.21 -0.82
N LYS A 61 -9.55 -8.10 -0.11
CA LYS A 61 -10.26 -7.73 1.13
C LYS A 61 -11.74 -7.40 0.89
N TYR A 62 -12.06 -6.66 -0.16
CA TYR A 62 -13.44 -6.41 -0.56
C TYR A 62 -14.18 -7.71 -0.87
N ASN A 63 -13.54 -8.61 -1.62
CA ASN A 63 -14.11 -9.91 -1.96
C ASN A 63 -14.34 -10.79 -0.71
N ALA A 64 -13.37 -10.84 0.20
CA ALA A 64 -13.50 -11.59 1.45
C ALA A 64 -14.63 -11.04 2.34
N ALA A 65 -14.82 -9.74 2.36
CA ALA A 65 -15.91 -9.08 3.07
C ALA A 65 -17.27 -9.17 2.35
N LYS A 66 -17.30 -9.71 1.11
CA LYS A 66 -18.49 -9.76 0.23
C LYS A 66 -19.11 -8.40 -0.06
N ILE A 67 -18.25 -7.36 -0.14
CA ILE A 67 -18.64 -5.99 -0.45
C ILE A 67 -18.13 -5.65 -1.85
N LYS A 68 -18.93 -4.93 -2.61
CA LYS A 68 -18.53 -4.44 -3.94
C LYS A 68 -17.89 -3.05 -3.82
N PRO A 69 -16.65 -2.85 -4.31
CA PRO A 69 -16.03 -1.53 -4.28
C PRO A 69 -16.71 -0.57 -5.25
N THR A 70 -16.92 0.68 -4.82
CA THR A 70 -17.39 1.77 -5.67
C THR A 70 -16.19 2.60 -6.12
N VAL A 71 -15.53 2.16 -7.19
CA VAL A 71 -14.32 2.80 -7.71
C VAL A 71 -14.71 4.00 -8.58
N CYS A 72 -14.28 5.20 -8.19
CA CYS A 72 -14.50 6.43 -8.95
C CYS A 72 -13.34 6.79 -9.88
N LEU A 73 -12.13 6.31 -9.57
CA LEU A 73 -10.93 6.59 -10.37
C LEU A 73 -9.87 5.52 -10.14
N TYR A 74 -9.14 5.19 -11.22
CA TYR A 74 -7.86 4.48 -11.16
C TYR A 74 -6.73 5.48 -11.43
N SER A 75 -5.75 5.58 -10.53
CA SER A 75 -4.64 6.50 -10.69
C SER A 75 -3.37 5.97 -10.02
N SER A 76 -2.26 6.03 -10.73
CA SER A 76 -0.91 5.78 -10.20
C SER A 76 -0.19 7.06 -9.73
N GLN A 77 -0.83 8.21 -9.90
CA GLN A 77 -0.26 9.51 -9.56
C GLN A 77 -0.70 9.96 -8.17
N LEU A 78 0.23 9.98 -7.21
CA LEU A 78 -0.05 10.31 -5.82
C LEU A 78 -0.70 11.70 -5.66
N TYR A 79 -0.16 12.73 -6.30
CA TYR A 79 -0.70 14.10 -6.17
C TYR A 79 -2.10 14.22 -6.73
N THR A 80 -2.39 13.57 -7.85
CA THR A 80 -3.75 13.51 -8.41
C THR A 80 -4.71 12.86 -7.42
N THR A 81 -4.33 11.70 -6.90
CA THR A 81 -5.10 10.96 -5.88
C THR A 81 -5.39 11.84 -4.66
N LEU A 82 -4.36 12.46 -4.08
CA LEU A 82 -4.51 13.31 -2.89
C LEU A 82 -5.38 14.55 -3.17
N ASN A 83 -5.33 15.13 -4.37
CA ASN A 83 -6.21 16.25 -4.72
C ASN A 83 -7.69 15.84 -4.74
N PHE A 84 -8.02 14.65 -5.26
CA PHE A 84 -9.38 14.13 -5.19
C PHE A 84 -9.82 13.84 -3.76
N VAL A 85 -8.97 13.18 -2.96
CA VAL A 85 -9.25 12.90 -1.54
C VAL A 85 -9.48 14.19 -0.75
N ARG A 86 -8.68 15.24 -0.99
CA ARG A 86 -8.81 16.53 -0.30
C ARG A 86 -10.18 17.17 -0.51
N ARG A 87 -10.80 16.96 -1.68
CA ARG A 87 -12.15 17.46 -1.96
C ARG A 87 -13.24 16.80 -1.13
N GLY A 88 -12.93 15.66 -0.49
CA GLY A 88 -13.84 14.96 0.40
C GLY A 88 -14.82 14.00 -0.30
N ASP A 89 -14.75 13.88 -1.63
CA ASP A 89 -15.69 13.08 -2.41
C ASP A 89 -15.36 11.58 -2.42
N CYS A 90 -14.14 11.21 -2.05
CA CYS A 90 -13.64 9.84 -2.06
C CYS A 90 -12.46 9.66 -1.11
N GLY A 91 -12.13 8.42 -0.82
CA GLY A 91 -10.90 8.04 -0.13
C GLY A 91 -9.96 7.23 -1.04
N ALA A 92 -8.73 7.02 -0.60
CA ALA A 92 -7.74 6.26 -1.34
C ALA A 92 -6.95 5.34 -0.42
N PHE A 93 -6.55 4.17 -0.92
CA PHE A 93 -5.65 3.28 -0.21
C PHE A 93 -4.20 3.62 -0.56
N LEU A 94 -3.40 3.82 0.47
CA LEU A 94 -1.98 4.14 0.38
C LEU A 94 -1.19 3.25 1.34
N TYR A 95 0.13 3.21 1.16
CA TYR A 95 1.00 2.67 2.21
C TYR A 95 1.22 3.70 3.31
N SER A 96 1.29 3.27 4.55
CA SER A 96 1.45 4.14 5.73
C SER A 96 2.72 4.98 5.71
N SER A 97 3.77 4.53 4.98
CA SER A 97 5.00 5.30 4.77
C SER A 97 4.84 6.51 3.86
N ILE A 98 3.72 6.62 3.13
CA ILE A 98 3.44 7.80 2.30
C ILE A 98 3.11 8.97 3.22
N ALA A 99 4.02 9.92 3.30
CA ALA A 99 3.82 11.14 4.07
C ALA A 99 2.74 12.02 3.44
N VAL A 100 1.69 12.27 4.20
CA VAL A 100 0.62 13.22 3.83
C VAL A 100 0.55 14.34 4.85
N ASN A 101 0.08 15.50 4.42
CA ASN A 101 -0.11 16.63 5.34
C ASN A 101 -1.23 16.31 6.34
N PRO A 102 -0.96 16.19 7.65
CA PRO A 102 -1.96 15.83 8.65
C PRO A 102 -3.01 16.94 8.88
N ARG A 103 -2.82 18.14 8.34
CA ARG A 103 -3.82 19.21 8.36
C ARG A 103 -4.95 18.96 7.36
N ASP A 104 -4.64 18.27 6.26
CA ASP A 104 -5.58 18.03 5.16
C ASP A 104 -6.16 16.60 5.20
N PHE A 105 -5.37 15.65 5.69
CA PHE A 105 -5.66 14.22 5.56
C PHE A 105 -5.63 13.48 6.89
N VAL A 106 -6.38 12.38 6.93
CA VAL A 106 -6.30 11.35 7.96
C VAL A 106 -5.96 10.03 7.29
N GLN A 107 -5.05 9.27 7.88
CA GLN A 107 -4.71 7.92 7.46
C GLN A 107 -5.26 6.93 8.50
N LEU A 108 -6.22 6.12 8.11
CA LEU A 108 -6.85 5.12 8.98
C LEU A 108 -6.28 3.74 8.66
N PRO A 109 -5.65 3.05 9.61
CA PRO A 109 -5.26 1.66 9.42
C PRO A 109 -6.49 0.78 9.23
N LEU A 110 -6.37 -0.23 8.38
CA LEU A 110 -7.42 -1.24 8.19
C LEU A 110 -7.49 -2.18 9.41
N ASP A 111 -8.68 -2.69 9.69
CA ASP A 111 -8.90 -3.74 10.69
C ASP A 111 -9.58 -4.95 10.02
N PRO A 112 -8.90 -6.10 9.91
CA PRO A 112 -7.52 -6.38 10.31
C PRO A 112 -6.49 -5.66 9.43
N VAL A 113 -5.32 -5.36 10.02
CA VAL A 113 -4.22 -4.66 9.33
C VAL A 113 -3.80 -5.42 8.08
N ALA A 114 -3.59 -4.69 6.99
CA ALA A 114 -3.05 -5.23 5.75
C ALA A 114 -1.56 -4.95 5.66
N HIS A 115 -0.75 -5.93 6.05
CA HIS A 115 0.71 -5.81 6.01
C HIS A 115 1.25 -5.97 4.59
N SER A 116 2.34 -5.27 4.31
CA SER A 116 3.13 -5.38 3.10
C SER A 116 4.60 -5.31 3.42
N HIS A 117 5.40 -6.15 2.77
CA HIS A 117 6.82 -6.25 2.98
C HIS A 117 7.55 -5.74 1.73
N PHE A 118 8.50 -4.85 1.93
CA PHE A 118 9.34 -4.31 0.88
C PHE A 118 10.75 -4.82 1.04
N GLY A 119 11.34 -5.30 -0.03
CA GLY A 119 12.68 -5.86 0.00
C GLY A 119 13.28 -5.99 -1.37
N ILE A 120 14.48 -6.53 -1.40
CA ILE A 120 15.17 -6.93 -2.62
C ILE A 120 15.13 -8.43 -2.80
N ILE A 121 14.98 -8.87 -4.02
CA ILE A 121 15.07 -10.28 -4.38
C ILE A 121 16.12 -10.46 -5.50
N TRP A 122 16.83 -11.57 -5.49
CA TRP A 122 17.74 -11.95 -6.57
C TRP A 122 17.75 -13.46 -6.75
N LYS A 123 17.92 -13.90 -7.99
CA LYS A 123 17.84 -15.32 -8.32
C LYS A 123 19.01 -16.09 -7.74
N LYS A 124 18.74 -17.24 -7.09
CA LYS A 124 19.77 -18.17 -6.60
C LYS A 124 20.56 -18.74 -7.76
N GLY A 125 21.88 -18.87 -7.59
CA GLY A 125 22.76 -19.48 -8.57
C GLY A 125 22.97 -18.70 -9.87
N SER A 126 22.39 -17.50 -10.01
CA SER A 126 22.68 -16.63 -11.15
C SER A 126 23.95 -15.81 -10.92
N PHE A 127 24.60 -15.46 -12.03
CA PHE A 127 25.74 -14.55 -11.99
C PHE A 127 25.30 -13.19 -11.44
N ILE A 128 26.01 -12.71 -10.43
CA ILE A 128 25.82 -11.39 -9.84
C ILE A 128 27.08 -10.58 -10.08
N SER A 129 26.97 -9.42 -10.72
CA SER A 129 28.11 -8.54 -10.93
C SER A 129 28.69 -8.07 -9.57
N GLN A 130 29.96 -7.72 -9.56
CA GLN A 130 30.62 -7.20 -8.35
C GLN A 130 29.87 -5.98 -7.76
N LYS A 131 29.38 -5.08 -8.61
CA LYS A 131 28.60 -3.91 -8.19
C LYS A 131 27.26 -4.31 -7.57
N SER A 132 26.56 -5.26 -8.17
CA SER A 132 25.31 -5.79 -7.61
C SER A 132 25.53 -6.49 -6.27
N ALA A 133 26.61 -7.26 -6.12
CA ALA A 133 26.97 -7.90 -4.87
C ALA A 133 27.30 -6.87 -3.75
N GLN A 134 27.99 -5.79 -4.11
CA GLN A 134 28.25 -4.67 -3.18
C GLN A 134 26.96 -3.97 -2.77
N PHE A 135 26.05 -3.75 -3.69
CA PHE A 135 24.74 -3.15 -3.41
C PHE A 135 23.90 -4.03 -2.48
N ILE A 136 23.85 -5.35 -2.73
CA ILE A 136 23.15 -6.30 -1.85
C ILE A 136 23.72 -6.23 -0.43
N LYS A 137 25.05 -6.26 -0.29
CA LYS A 137 25.73 -6.13 1.01
C LYS A 137 25.40 -4.79 1.70
N PHE A 138 25.40 -3.70 0.94
CA PHE A 138 25.03 -2.40 1.48
C PHE A 138 23.60 -2.42 2.04
N ILE A 139 22.62 -2.91 1.27
CA ILE A 139 21.22 -2.98 1.70
C ILE A 139 21.04 -3.89 2.91
N GLN A 140 21.75 -5.02 2.97
CA GLN A 140 21.67 -5.94 4.11
C GLN A 140 22.16 -5.31 5.44
N HIS A 141 23.03 -4.31 5.38
CA HIS A 141 23.54 -3.58 6.56
C HIS A 141 22.82 -2.22 6.74
N TYR A 142 21.97 -1.84 5.81
CA TYR A 142 21.25 -0.58 5.86
C TYR A 142 20.06 -0.71 6.81
N GLN A 143 20.07 0.06 7.89
CA GLN A 143 18.91 0.23 8.76
C GLN A 143 18.21 1.53 8.35
N MET A 144 16.97 1.41 7.89
CA MET A 144 16.14 2.60 7.69
C MET A 144 15.89 3.23 9.07
N VAL A 145 16.33 4.47 9.23
CA VAL A 145 15.92 5.28 10.39
C VAL A 145 14.43 5.59 10.20
N GLN A 146 13.61 5.04 11.07
CA GLN A 146 12.17 5.33 11.15
C GLN A 146 11.94 6.73 11.70
#